data_ec187d80883791811beb7e3c83ac78de
#
_entry.id   ec187d80883791811beb7e3c83ac78de
#
_cell.length_a   1.000
_cell.length_b   1.000
_cell.length_c   1.000
_cell.angle_alpha   90.00
_cell.angle_beta   90.00
_cell.angle_gamma   90.00
#
_symmetry.space_group_name_H-M   'P 1'
#
loop_
_entity.id
_entity.type
_entity.pdbx_description
1 polymer ?
#
loop_
_entity_poly.entity_id
_entity_poly.type
_entity_poly.pdbx_seq_one_letter_code
_entity_poly.pdbx_strand_id
1 'polypeptide(L)'
;MITGSYLSIITLNINGLNAPTKRQRLDEWIQKQDPSICCLQETHLKTRDTYRLKVKGWKKVFHASRDQKKAGVAILISDKIDFKTKAVKRNKEGHYIMTKGSIQEEDITIINIYAPNIGALQYVRQMLTSMKGEINNNTIIVRDFNTPLTSININ
;
A
#
# COMPACT_ATOMS: atom_id res chain seq x y z
N MET A 1 -18.84 5.71 -13.84
CA MET A 1 -18.68 6.72 -12.80
C MET A 1 -19.15 6.19 -11.46
N ILE A 2 -18.39 6.42 -10.41
CA ILE A 2 -18.77 6.00 -9.06
C ILE A 2 -19.72 7.05 -8.51
N THR A 3 -20.98 6.92 -8.83
CA THR A 3 -21.99 7.91 -8.45
C THR A 3 -22.40 7.73 -7.00
N GLY A 4 -22.28 8.77 -6.19
CA GLY A 4 -22.70 8.73 -4.80
C GLY A 4 -21.81 7.97 -3.86
N SER A 5 -20.67 7.49 -4.35
CA SER A 5 -19.69 6.82 -3.49
C SER A 5 -18.31 7.41 -3.72
N TYR A 6 -17.49 7.35 -2.72
CA TYR A 6 -16.10 7.79 -2.80
C TYR A 6 -15.21 6.71 -2.20
N LEU A 7 -13.96 6.71 -2.63
CA LEU A 7 -12.96 5.78 -2.14
C LEU A 7 -12.39 6.28 -0.83
N SER A 8 -12.38 5.44 0.18
CA SER A 8 -11.67 5.72 1.42
C SER A 8 -10.34 4.98 1.39
N ILE A 9 -9.26 5.70 1.59
CA ILE A 9 -7.91 5.16 1.55
C ILE A 9 -7.27 5.40 2.90
N ILE A 10 -6.77 4.33 3.50
CA ILE A 10 -6.01 4.42 4.74
C ILE A 10 -4.57 4.06 4.44
N THR A 11 -3.65 4.83 4.98
CA THR A 11 -2.22 4.57 4.88
C THR A 11 -1.64 4.38 6.28
N LEU A 12 -0.71 3.43 6.40
CA LEU A 12 -0.24 3.00 7.69
C LEU A 12 1.18 2.45 7.63
N ASN A 13 2.10 3.05 8.40
CA ASN A 13 3.39 2.43 8.64
C ASN A 13 3.23 1.41 9.76
N ILE A 14 3.41 0.14 9.42
CA ILE A 14 3.09 -0.96 10.33
C ILE A 14 4.30 -1.42 11.16
N ASN A 15 5.50 -1.03 10.76
CA ASN A 15 6.75 -1.39 11.44
C ASN A 15 6.86 -2.90 11.73
N GLY A 16 6.60 -3.69 10.69
CA GLY A 16 6.77 -5.13 10.75
C GLY A 16 5.49 -5.91 11.04
N LEU A 17 5.29 -6.98 10.28
CA LEU A 17 4.13 -7.87 10.39
C LEU A 17 4.54 -9.32 10.60
N ASN A 18 5.75 -9.58 11.08
CA ASN A 18 6.21 -10.95 11.26
C ASN A 18 5.53 -11.66 12.43
N ALA A 19 5.12 -10.92 13.46
CA ALA A 19 4.44 -11.49 14.61
C ALA A 19 2.98 -11.80 14.28
N PRO A 20 2.50 -13.02 14.53
CA PRO A 20 1.10 -13.37 14.26
C PRO A 20 0.10 -12.49 14.98
N THR A 21 0.38 -12.10 16.23
CA THR A 21 -0.51 -11.23 16.99
C THR A 21 -0.68 -9.87 16.32
N LYS A 22 0.39 -9.33 15.72
CA LYS A 22 0.33 -8.04 15.05
C LYS A 22 -0.48 -8.13 13.76
N ARG A 23 -0.34 -9.23 13.02
CA ARG A 23 -1.17 -9.45 11.83
C ARG A 23 -2.65 -9.57 12.20
N GLN A 24 -2.96 -10.22 13.29
CA GLN A 24 -4.33 -10.34 13.77
C GLN A 24 -4.92 -8.97 14.17
N ARG A 25 -4.14 -8.16 14.86
CA ARG A 25 -4.56 -6.81 15.23
C ARG A 25 -4.81 -5.94 14.00
N LEU A 26 -3.95 -6.07 13.00
CA LEU A 26 -4.13 -5.35 11.73
C LEU A 26 -5.42 -5.78 11.04
N ASP A 27 -5.67 -7.08 10.95
CA ASP A 27 -6.88 -7.63 10.35
C ASP A 27 -8.13 -7.07 11.05
N GLU A 28 -8.17 -7.12 12.36
CA GLU A 28 -9.30 -6.61 13.15
C GLU A 28 -9.48 -5.10 12.94
N TRP A 29 -8.38 -4.36 12.91
CA TRP A 29 -8.43 -2.92 12.74
C TRP A 29 -8.93 -2.53 11.34
N ILE A 30 -8.43 -3.21 10.31
CA ILE A 30 -8.88 -2.96 8.93
C ILE A 30 -10.37 -3.24 8.80
N GLN A 31 -10.84 -4.33 9.37
CA GLN A 31 -12.26 -4.68 9.31
C GLN A 31 -13.13 -3.67 10.06
N LYS A 32 -12.65 -3.18 11.18
CA LYS A 32 -13.37 -2.17 11.95
C LYS A 32 -13.46 -0.83 11.20
N GLN A 33 -12.35 -0.38 10.60
CA GLN A 33 -12.33 0.87 9.86
C GLN A 33 -13.04 0.76 8.51
N ASP A 34 -13.05 -0.44 7.95
CA ASP A 34 -13.71 -0.75 6.68
C ASP A 34 -13.41 0.23 5.55
N PRO A 35 -12.11 0.50 5.25
CA PRO A 35 -11.77 1.37 4.13
C PRO A 35 -11.97 0.66 2.79
N SER A 36 -11.87 1.41 1.71
CA SER A 36 -11.88 0.85 0.36
C SER A 36 -10.51 0.27 -0.01
N ILE A 37 -9.47 0.98 0.35
CA ILE A 37 -8.07 0.64 0.03
C ILE A 37 -7.21 0.88 1.26
N CYS A 38 -6.28 -0.03 1.53
CA CYS A 38 -5.33 0.10 2.61
C CYS A 38 -3.91 0.00 2.08
N CYS A 39 -3.11 1.02 2.31
CA CYS A 39 -1.71 1.07 1.91
C CYS A 39 -0.82 0.91 3.14
N LEU A 40 0.03 -0.10 3.13
CA LEU A 40 0.91 -0.42 4.25
C LEU A 40 2.36 -0.14 3.87
N GLN A 41 3.11 0.42 4.80
CA GLN A 41 4.56 0.60 4.66
C GLN A 41 5.27 -0.16 5.77
N GLU A 42 6.52 -0.54 5.50
CA GLU A 42 7.37 -1.30 6.41
C GLU A 42 6.72 -2.59 6.90
N THR A 43 6.28 -3.40 5.96
CA THR A 43 5.68 -4.70 6.29
C THR A 43 6.70 -5.67 6.86
N HIS A 44 7.97 -5.55 6.47
CA HIS A 44 9.10 -6.40 6.90
C HIS A 44 8.90 -7.88 6.59
N LEU A 45 7.95 -8.21 5.75
CA LEU A 45 7.70 -9.60 5.35
C LEU A 45 8.69 -9.98 4.25
N LYS A 46 9.30 -11.16 4.38
CA LYS A 46 10.09 -11.73 3.30
C LYS A 46 9.16 -12.15 2.17
N THR A 47 9.69 -12.19 0.95
CA THR A 47 8.90 -12.57 -0.22
C THR A 47 8.16 -13.88 -0.01
N ARG A 48 8.82 -14.88 0.57
CA ARG A 48 8.23 -16.19 0.85
C ARG A 48 7.13 -16.17 1.92
N ASP A 49 7.08 -15.11 2.73
CA ASP A 49 6.13 -14.99 3.84
C ASP A 49 4.96 -14.04 3.54
N THR A 50 4.94 -13.43 2.36
CA THR A 50 3.90 -12.45 2.01
C THR A 50 2.51 -13.07 1.98
N TYR A 51 2.40 -14.39 1.75
CA TYR A 51 1.10 -15.08 1.80
C TYR A 51 0.44 -15.02 3.17
N ARG A 52 1.20 -14.70 4.22
CA ARG A 52 0.67 -14.57 5.59
C ARG A 52 -0.14 -13.28 5.78
N LEU A 53 0.01 -12.31 4.88
CA LEU A 53 -0.78 -11.09 4.92
C LEU A 53 -2.14 -11.37 4.29
N LYS A 54 -3.10 -11.71 5.12
CA LYS A 54 -4.45 -12.04 4.71
C LYS A 54 -5.44 -11.31 5.60
N VAL A 55 -6.43 -10.69 4.96
CA VAL A 55 -7.52 -10.01 5.66
C VAL A 55 -8.82 -10.52 5.06
N LYS A 56 -9.75 -10.95 5.90
CA LYS A 56 -11.03 -11.46 5.44
C LYS A 56 -11.80 -10.36 4.71
N GLY A 57 -12.26 -10.66 3.49
CA GLY A 57 -12.95 -9.67 2.65
C GLY A 57 -12.01 -8.85 1.80
N TRP A 58 -10.73 -9.23 1.73
CA TRP A 58 -9.70 -8.49 1.01
C TRP A 58 -8.85 -9.46 0.19
N LYS A 59 -9.41 -9.95 -0.93
CA LYS A 59 -8.71 -10.93 -1.77
C LYS A 59 -7.54 -10.32 -2.54
N LYS A 60 -7.64 -9.05 -2.90
CA LYS A 60 -6.60 -8.38 -3.68
C LYS A 60 -5.57 -7.77 -2.75
N VAL A 61 -4.42 -8.43 -2.65
CA VAL A 61 -3.29 -7.99 -1.83
C VAL A 61 -2.06 -7.97 -2.73
N PHE A 62 -1.50 -6.79 -2.93
CA PHE A 62 -0.32 -6.58 -3.77
C PHE A 62 0.83 -6.14 -2.89
N HIS A 63 2.00 -6.76 -3.04
CA HIS A 63 3.17 -6.40 -2.23
C HIS A 63 4.45 -6.34 -3.03
N ALA A 64 5.38 -5.52 -2.53
CA ALA A 64 6.76 -5.50 -2.92
C ALA A 64 7.59 -5.65 -1.65
N SER A 65 8.51 -6.62 -1.63
CA SER A 65 9.27 -6.98 -0.44
C SER A 65 10.74 -7.15 -0.76
N ARG A 66 11.56 -7.07 0.29
CA ARG A 66 12.98 -7.37 0.21
C ARG A 66 13.36 -8.29 1.36
N ASP A 67 14.01 -9.41 1.06
CA ASP A 67 14.20 -10.51 2.01
C ASP A 67 15.10 -10.20 3.20
N GLN A 68 16.02 -9.25 3.08
CA GLN A 68 17.03 -9.04 4.10
C GLN A 68 17.00 -7.64 4.72
N LYS A 69 15.99 -6.85 4.46
CA LYS A 69 15.92 -5.46 4.94
C LYS A 69 14.54 -5.12 5.48
N LYS A 70 14.54 -4.15 6.40
CA LYS A 70 13.31 -3.63 6.96
C LYS A 70 12.63 -2.71 5.95
N ALA A 71 12.02 -3.30 4.97
CA ALA A 71 11.27 -2.59 3.94
C ALA A 71 9.96 -3.34 3.69
N GLY A 72 9.36 -3.11 2.55
CA GLY A 72 8.14 -3.79 2.16
C GLY A 72 6.96 -2.85 2.18
N VAL A 73 6.21 -2.86 1.09
CA VAL A 73 4.99 -2.08 0.93
C VAL A 73 3.89 -2.99 0.42
N ALA A 74 2.66 -2.66 0.76
CA ALA A 74 1.52 -3.43 0.30
C ALA A 74 0.35 -2.51 -0.02
N ILE A 75 -0.45 -2.93 -1.00
CA ILE A 75 -1.74 -2.31 -1.31
C ILE A 75 -2.78 -3.41 -1.18
N LEU A 76 -3.74 -3.19 -0.29
CA LEU A 76 -4.86 -4.09 -0.10
C LEU A 76 -6.13 -3.41 -0.61
N ILE A 77 -6.90 -4.12 -1.40
CA ILE A 77 -8.14 -3.58 -1.97
C ILE A 77 -9.31 -4.43 -1.50
N SER A 78 -10.30 -3.77 -0.92
CA SER A 78 -11.48 -4.43 -0.37
C SER A 78 -12.30 -5.09 -1.45
N ASP A 79 -12.86 -6.26 -1.14
CA ASP A 79 -13.76 -6.99 -2.06
C ASP A 79 -15.05 -6.20 -2.35
N LYS A 80 -15.39 -5.20 -1.52
CA LYS A 80 -16.56 -4.36 -1.76
C LYS A 80 -16.39 -3.44 -2.96
N ILE A 81 -15.14 -3.30 -3.46
CA ILE A 81 -14.84 -2.53 -4.66
C ILE A 81 -14.53 -3.52 -5.76
N ASP A 82 -15.20 -3.38 -6.89
CA ASP A 82 -14.90 -4.20 -8.06
C ASP A 82 -13.69 -3.62 -8.80
N PHE A 83 -12.52 -3.89 -8.26
CA PHE A 83 -11.25 -3.44 -8.84
C PHE A 83 -10.75 -4.47 -9.84
N LYS A 84 -10.62 -4.05 -11.09
CA LYS A 84 -10.10 -4.91 -12.16
C LYS A 84 -8.63 -4.57 -12.39
N THR A 85 -7.77 -5.46 -11.97
CA THR A 85 -6.31 -5.27 -12.06
C THR A 85 -5.86 -5.34 -13.52
N LYS A 86 -5.10 -4.34 -13.95
CA LYS A 86 -4.50 -4.31 -15.29
C LYS A 86 -3.00 -4.56 -15.25
N ALA A 87 -2.30 -3.98 -14.29
CA ALA A 87 -0.85 -4.13 -14.18
C ALA A 87 -0.39 -3.85 -12.76
N VAL A 88 0.73 -4.49 -12.40
CA VAL A 88 1.39 -4.27 -11.12
C VAL A 88 2.87 -4.10 -11.38
N LYS A 89 3.46 -3.03 -10.84
CA LYS A 89 4.90 -2.80 -10.93
C LYS A 89 5.47 -2.76 -9.52
N ARG A 90 6.46 -3.62 -9.26
CA ARG A 90 7.06 -3.79 -7.94
C ARG A 90 8.51 -3.35 -7.96
N ASN A 91 8.91 -2.61 -6.93
CA ASN A 91 10.31 -2.32 -6.70
C ASN A 91 10.98 -3.51 -6.03
N LYS A 92 12.14 -3.92 -6.53
CA LYS A 92 12.86 -5.09 -6.01
C LYS A 92 13.34 -4.92 -4.58
N GLU A 93 13.48 -3.68 -4.13
CA GLU A 93 13.93 -3.38 -2.78
C GLU A 93 12.78 -3.12 -1.80
N GLY A 94 11.56 -3.26 -2.26
CA GLY A 94 10.39 -3.10 -1.41
C GLY A 94 10.08 -1.66 -1.03
N HIS A 95 10.53 -0.68 -1.81
CA HIS A 95 10.30 0.74 -1.52
C HIS A 95 9.04 1.29 -2.16
N TYR A 96 8.56 0.68 -3.23
CA TYR A 96 7.30 1.10 -3.81
C TYR A 96 6.58 -0.04 -4.51
N ILE A 97 5.29 0.14 -4.67
CA ILE A 97 4.46 -0.72 -5.51
C ILE A 97 3.45 0.16 -6.23
N MET A 98 3.25 -0.11 -7.50
CA MET A 98 2.26 0.57 -8.32
C MET A 98 1.26 -0.45 -8.83
N THR A 99 -0.02 -0.16 -8.63
CA THR A 99 -1.10 -1.02 -9.11
C THR A 99 -2.00 -0.20 -10.01
N LYS A 100 -2.17 -0.67 -11.23
CA LYS A 100 -3.08 -0.06 -12.22
C LYS A 100 -4.29 -0.96 -12.41
N GLY A 101 -5.44 -0.35 -12.51
CA GLY A 101 -6.67 -1.07 -12.76
C GLY A 101 -7.82 -0.12 -13.06
N SER A 102 -9.03 -0.63 -12.91
CA SER A 102 -10.23 0.17 -13.13
C SER A 102 -11.29 -0.18 -12.09
N ILE A 103 -12.09 0.82 -11.76
CA ILE A 103 -13.27 0.68 -10.92
C ILE A 103 -14.43 1.27 -11.70
N GLN A 104 -15.47 0.46 -11.98
CA GLN A 104 -16.61 0.88 -12.80
C GLN A 104 -16.16 1.52 -14.13
N GLU A 105 -15.22 0.86 -14.78
CA GLU A 105 -14.67 1.28 -16.08
C GLU A 105 -13.85 2.58 -16.06
N GLU A 106 -13.62 3.15 -14.88
CA GLU A 106 -12.74 4.30 -14.74
C GLU A 106 -11.34 3.83 -14.30
N ASP A 107 -10.33 4.25 -15.05
CA ASP A 107 -8.94 3.88 -14.75
C ASP A 107 -8.46 4.56 -13.48
N ILE A 108 -7.70 3.81 -12.68
CA ILE A 108 -7.08 4.32 -11.47
C ILE A 108 -5.70 3.69 -11.31
N THR A 109 -4.75 4.49 -10.88
CA THR A 109 -3.41 4.03 -10.53
C THR A 109 -3.12 4.40 -9.08
N ILE A 110 -2.65 3.43 -8.31
CA ILE A 110 -2.31 3.63 -6.91
C ILE A 110 -0.83 3.34 -6.75
N ILE A 111 -0.09 4.29 -6.20
CA ILE A 111 1.34 4.15 -5.92
C ILE A 111 1.54 4.29 -4.43
N ASN A 112 2.10 3.26 -3.81
CA ASN A 112 2.41 3.26 -2.38
C ASN A 112 3.92 3.26 -2.23
N ILE A 113 4.45 4.24 -1.54
CA ILE A 113 5.88 4.51 -1.44
C ILE A 113 6.34 4.51 0.01
N TYR A 114 7.41 3.76 0.27
CA TYR A 114 8.17 3.89 1.50
C TYR A 114 9.56 4.41 1.15
N ALA A 115 9.91 5.59 1.67
CA ALA A 115 11.21 6.20 1.43
C ALA A 115 12.03 6.23 2.72
N PRO A 116 13.32 5.87 2.66
CA PRO A 116 14.20 5.98 3.83
C PRO A 116 14.29 7.41 4.34
N ASN A 117 14.61 7.59 5.61
CA ASN A 117 14.60 8.88 6.30
C ASN A 117 15.48 9.93 5.64
N ILE A 118 16.77 9.60 5.50
CA ILE A 118 17.75 10.51 4.94
C ILE A 118 17.72 10.40 3.42
N GLY A 119 17.58 11.51 2.74
CA GLY A 119 17.48 11.51 1.30
C GLY A 119 16.13 11.06 0.76
N ALA A 120 15.14 10.90 1.65
CA ALA A 120 13.81 10.41 1.25
C ALA A 120 13.18 11.27 0.16
N LEU A 121 13.28 12.59 0.28
CA LEU A 121 12.70 13.49 -0.71
C LEU A 121 13.34 13.31 -2.08
N GLN A 122 14.66 13.18 -2.13
CA GLN A 122 15.37 12.98 -3.39
C GLN A 122 15.03 11.64 -3.99
N TYR A 123 14.96 10.58 -3.18
CA TYR A 123 14.57 9.26 -3.63
C TYR A 123 13.17 9.26 -4.25
N VAL A 124 12.21 9.86 -3.56
CA VAL A 124 10.82 9.96 -4.07
C VAL A 124 10.81 10.72 -5.39
N ARG A 125 11.55 11.83 -5.47
CA ARG A 125 11.61 12.64 -6.67
C ARG A 125 12.18 11.86 -7.86
N GLN A 126 13.28 11.13 -7.64
CA GLN A 126 13.88 10.29 -8.68
C GLN A 126 12.91 9.20 -9.15
N MET A 127 12.24 8.56 -8.22
CA MET A 127 11.32 7.49 -8.53
C MET A 127 10.11 8.00 -9.31
N LEU A 128 9.51 9.11 -8.89
CA LEU A 128 8.38 9.71 -9.60
C LEU A 128 8.79 10.18 -10.99
N THR A 129 10.02 10.68 -11.15
CA THR A 129 10.54 11.06 -12.45
C THR A 129 10.66 9.85 -13.36
N SER A 130 11.12 8.71 -12.84
CA SER A 130 11.24 7.48 -13.62
C SER A 130 9.88 6.94 -14.06
N MET A 131 8.81 7.26 -13.35
CA MET A 131 7.45 6.82 -13.66
C MET A 131 6.60 7.91 -14.31
N LYS A 132 7.22 8.99 -14.77
CA LYS A 132 6.49 10.16 -15.27
C LYS A 132 5.46 9.83 -16.34
N GLY A 133 5.76 8.90 -17.24
CA GLY A 133 4.84 8.51 -18.30
C GLY A 133 3.65 7.71 -17.84
N GLU A 134 3.65 7.24 -16.59
CA GLU A 134 2.57 6.43 -16.03
C GLU A 134 1.69 7.19 -15.05
N ILE A 135 2.08 8.42 -14.71
CA ILE A 135 1.35 9.27 -13.76
C ILE A 135 0.43 10.21 -14.54
N ASN A 136 -0.84 10.24 -14.15
CA ASN A 136 -1.85 11.10 -14.76
C ASN A 136 -2.85 11.59 -13.71
N ASN A 137 -3.94 12.20 -14.14
CA ASN A 137 -4.96 12.76 -13.25
C ASN A 137 -5.68 11.71 -12.39
N ASN A 138 -5.59 10.43 -12.78
CA ASN A 138 -6.23 9.34 -12.06
C ASN A 138 -5.24 8.57 -11.19
N THR A 139 -4.12 9.17 -10.86
CA THR A 139 -3.08 8.55 -10.03
C THR A 139 -3.17 9.06 -8.60
N ILE A 140 -3.21 8.11 -7.65
CA ILE A 140 -3.15 8.39 -6.22
C ILE A 140 -1.80 7.96 -5.72
N ILE A 141 -1.05 8.89 -5.13
CA ILE A 141 0.27 8.63 -4.58
C ILE A 141 0.18 8.68 -3.06
N VAL A 142 0.53 7.57 -2.44
CA VAL A 142 0.57 7.46 -0.97
C VAL A 142 2.01 7.30 -0.57
N ARG A 143 2.43 8.04 0.43
CA ARG A 143 3.80 8.04 0.90
C ARG A 143 3.84 8.03 2.42
N ASP A 144 4.76 7.25 2.97
CA ASP A 144 5.12 7.35 4.38
C ASP A 144 6.11 8.50 4.54
N PHE A 145 5.71 9.55 5.25
CA PHE A 145 6.56 10.70 5.50
C PHE A 145 7.59 10.42 6.59
N ASN A 146 7.47 9.28 7.26
CA ASN A 146 8.36 8.88 8.34
C ASN A 146 8.57 9.99 9.37
N THR A 147 7.51 10.71 9.63
CA THR A 147 7.48 11.73 10.67
C THR A 147 7.05 11.04 11.96
N PRO A 148 7.80 11.17 13.04
CA PRO A 148 7.37 10.59 14.30
C PRO A 148 6.08 11.26 14.75
N LEU A 149 4.97 10.59 14.51
CA LEU A 149 3.66 11.05 14.95
C LEU A 149 3.35 10.36 16.27
N THR A 150 3.63 11.05 17.34
CA THR A 150 3.43 10.50 18.67
C THR A 150 1.97 10.40 19.06
N SER A 151 1.11 11.13 18.40
CA SER A 151 -0.31 11.20 18.75
C SER A 151 -1.20 10.31 17.90
N ILE A 152 -0.70 9.81 16.78
CA ILE A 152 -1.47 8.95 15.89
C ILE A 152 -0.88 7.56 15.93
N ASN A 153 -1.05 6.91 17.03
CA ASN A 153 -0.71 5.51 17.14
C ASN A 153 -1.94 4.70 16.81
N ILE A 154 -1.73 3.62 16.08
CA ILE A 154 -2.77 2.66 15.88
C ILE A 154 -2.81 1.78 17.10
N ASN A 155 -3.73 2.05 17.88
CA ASN A 155 -3.99 1.27 19.07
C ASN A 155 -5.01 0.20 18.78
#